data_b2b96ef377ca0e547030a87f053a3a88
#
_entry.id   b2b96ef377ca0e547030a87f053a3a88
#
_cell.length_a   1.000
_cell.length_b   1.000
_cell.length_c   1.000
_cell.angle_alpha   90.00
_cell.angle_beta   90.00
_cell.angle_gamma   90.00
#
_symmetry.space_group_name_H-M   'P 1'
#
loop_
_entity.id
_entity.type
_entity.pdbx_description
1 polymer ?
#
loop_
_entity_poly.entity_id
_entity_poly.type
_entity_poly.pdbx_seq_one_letter_code
_entity_poly.pdbx_strand_id
1 'polypeptide(L)'
;YELILINNASNDETLAVMKKFQDNDSRIKIVNVKNNEAFWGNRKYALTLGIKSAKHEQLLFIDADCMPSSKKWIKEMTVHFSESKSIVLGYGAYQSKRNSFLNILIRFDKLLSTIQSFSYTKLGSSYMADGKNLAYKKSEFYKVNGFINHMRIDSGHHDLFIRDASTSLNTTIVVSPN
;
A
#
# COMPACT_ATOMS: atom_id res chain seq x y z
N TYR A 1 3.78 15.16 7.09
CA TYR A 1 3.55 13.70 7.05
C TYR A 1 4.26 13.01 8.21
N GLU A 2 3.83 11.80 8.52
CA GLU A 2 4.51 10.84 9.38
C GLU A 2 4.88 9.60 8.56
N LEU A 3 5.85 8.82 9.01
CA LEU A 3 6.23 7.54 8.43
C LEU A 3 6.02 6.43 9.46
N ILE A 4 5.20 5.44 9.14
CA ILE A 4 4.93 4.31 10.03
C ILE A 4 5.64 3.08 9.47
N LEU A 5 6.69 2.65 10.15
CA LEU A 5 7.42 1.43 9.85
C LEU A 5 6.78 0.26 10.59
N ILE A 6 6.35 -0.75 9.87
CA ILE A 6 5.68 -1.91 10.45
C ILE A 6 6.64 -3.09 10.42
N ASN A 7 7.12 -3.51 11.58
CA ASN A 7 7.88 -4.74 11.74
C ASN A 7 6.92 -5.90 12.05
N ASN A 8 6.77 -6.82 11.11
CA ASN A 8 5.91 -7.99 11.27
C ASN A 8 6.73 -9.18 11.77
N ALA A 9 7.18 -9.12 13.04
CA ALA A 9 7.91 -10.18 13.74
C ALA A 9 9.19 -10.64 13.01
N SER A 10 9.97 -9.73 12.42
CA SER A 10 11.24 -10.07 11.78
C SER A 10 12.24 -10.65 12.79
N ASN A 11 13.00 -11.65 12.36
CA ASN A 11 14.00 -12.35 13.19
C ASN A 11 15.45 -11.91 12.87
N ASP A 12 15.60 -10.89 12.03
CA ASP A 12 16.87 -10.33 11.59
C ASP A 12 17.09 -8.93 12.16
N GLU A 13 18.07 -8.20 11.63
CA GLU A 13 18.45 -6.84 12.06
C GLU A 13 17.40 -5.75 11.67
N THR A 14 16.28 -6.12 11.05
CA THR A 14 15.25 -5.17 10.55
C THR A 14 14.82 -4.19 11.64
N LEU A 15 14.48 -4.69 12.84
CA LEU A 15 14.03 -3.83 13.94
C LEU A 15 15.14 -2.87 14.42
N ALA A 16 16.38 -3.33 14.45
CA ALA A 16 17.53 -2.48 14.84
C ALA A 16 17.76 -1.35 13.83
N VAL A 17 17.64 -1.66 12.54
CA VAL A 17 17.73 -0.67 11.46
C VAL A 17 16.58 0.35 11.56
N MET A 18 15.33 -0.09 11.76
CA MET A 18 14.19 0.79 11.94
C MET A 18 14.39 1.77 13.11
N LYS A 19 14.89 1.30 14.24
CA LYS A 19 15.18 2.13 15.42
C LYS A 19 16.20 3.22 15.13
N LYS A 20 17.28 2.91 14.42
CA LYS A 20 18.29 3.91 14.01
C LYS A 20 17.66 5.06 13.21
N PHE A 21 16.72 4.75 12.31
CA PHE A 21 16.01 5.79 11.57
C PHE A 21 15.06 6.59 12.45
N GLN A 22 14.35 5.95 13.37
CA GLN A 22 13.46 6.62 14.32
C GLN A 22 14.21 7.58 15.25
N ASP A 23 15.39 7.20 15.73
CA ASP A 23 16.22 8.04 16.59
C ASP A 23 16.69 9.34 15.90
N ASN A 24 16.78 9.30 14.56
CA ASN A 24 17.22 10.44 13.75
C ASN A 24 16.06 11.28 13.17
N ASP A 25 14.83 10.80 13.20
CA ASP A 25 13.67 11.51 12.63
C ASP A 25 12.41 11.27 13.47
N SER A 26 11.97 12.28 14.17
CA SER A 26 10.79 12.25 15.05
C SER A 26 9.44 11.97 14.31
N ARG A 27 9.44 12.08 12.99
CA ARG A 27 8.27 11.73 12.16
C ARG A 27 8.09 10.23 12.00
N ILE A 28 9.11 9.43 12.34
CA ILE A 28 9.09 7.98 12.21
C ILE A 28 8.49 7.35 13.46
N LYS A 29 7.51 6.49 13.25
CA LYS A 29 6.89 5.66 14.28
C LYS A 29 7.06 4.19 13.92
N ILE A 30 7.46 3.37 14.87
CA ILE A 30 7.59 1.92 14.69
C ILE A 30 6.38 1.23 15.30
N VAL A 31 5.76 0.35 14.53
CA VAL A 31 4.77 -0.63 14.99
C VAL A 31 5.45 -2.00 14.95
N ASN A 32 5.72 -2.54 16.14
CA ASN A 32 6.41 -3.82 16.28
C ASN A 32 5.41 -4.90 16.69
N VAL A 33 5.12 -5.83 15.78
CA VAL A 33 4.27 -7.00 16.03
C VAL A 33 5.11 -8.07 16.71
N LYS A 34 4.69 -8.59 17.86
CA LYS A 34 5.41 -9.62 18.59
C LYS A 34 5.09 -11.03 18.07
N ASN A 35 6.05 -11.96 18.21
CA ASN A 35 5.89 -13.34 17.73
C ASN A 35 4.69 -14.08 18.33
N ASN A 36 4.30 -13.79 19.57
CA ASN A 36 3.14 -14.40 20.21
C ASN A 36 1.80 -13.82 19.70
N GLU A 37 1.83 -12.62 19.14
CA GLU A 37 0.70 -12.00 18.45
C GLU A 37 0.62 -12.45 16.99
N ALA A 38 1.70 -13.00 16.47
CA ALA A 38 1.81 -13.52 15.10
C ALA A 38 0.96 -14.80 14.87
N PHE A 39 0.26 -15.33 15.87
CA PHE A 39 -0.82 -16.31 15.65
C PHE A 39 -1.98 -15.75 14.80
N TRP A 40 -2.21 -14.45 14.89
CA TRP A 40 -3.04 -13.67 13.97
C TRP A 40 -2.24 -13.19 12.75
N GLY A 41 -1.03 -13.66 12.64
CA GLY A 41 0.19 -13.24 12.00
C GLY A 41 0.18 -13.20 10.50
N ASN A 42 -0.93 -12.84 9.92
CA ASN A 42 -0.90 -12.44 8.53
C ASN A 42 -0.59 -10.94 8.44
N ARG A 43 -0.11 -10.54 7.29
CA ARG A 43 0.21 -9.16 6.92
C ARG A 43 -0.95 -8.18 7.20
N LYS A 44 -2.20 -8.66 7.20
CA LYS A 44 -3.41 -7.88 7.49
C LYS A 44 -3.45 -7.36 8.93
N TYR A 45 -3.07 -8.19 9.90
CA TYR A 45 -3.01 -7.78 11.29
C TYR A 45 -1.96 -6.67 11.50
N ALA A 46 -0.76 -6.88 10.97
CA ALA A 46 0.31 -5.89 11.05
C ALA A 46 -0.08 -4.55 10.39
N LEU A 47 -0.68 -4.60 9.19
CA LEU A 47 -1.22 -3.42 8.52
C LEU A 47 -2.33 -2.74 9.33
N THR A 48 -3.24 -3.51 9.93
CA THR A 48 -4.30 -2.96 10.79
C THR A 48 -3.71 -2.17 11.96
N LEU A 49 -2.68 -2.69 12.62
CA LEU A 49 -1.99 -1.97 13.69
C LEU A 49 -1.32 -0.69 13.20
N GLY A 50 -0.67 -0.74 12.02
CA GLY A 50 -0.10 0.43 11.37
C GLY A 50 -1.15 1.50 11.08
N ILE A 51 -2.26 1.13 10.46
CA ILE A 51 -3.38 2.03 10.15
C ILE A 51 -3.98 2.64 11.42
N LYS A 52 -4.22 1.83 12.44
CA LYS A 52 -4.73 2.32 13.74
C LYS A 52 -3.78 3.33 14.37
N SER A 53 -2.48 3.12 14.25
CA SER A 53 -1.45 3.99 14.84
C SER A 53 -1.26 5.31 14.10
N ALA A 54 -1.74 5.43 12.87
CA ALA A 54 -1.63 6.63 12.05
C ALA A 54 -2.47 7.78 12.64
N LYS A 55 -1.88 8.99 12.63
CA LYS A 55 -2.54 10.23 13.09
C LYS A 55 -3.34 10.90 11.98
N HIS A 56 -2.89 10.72 10.73
CA HIS A 56 -3.46 11.40 9.57
C HIS A 56 -4.55 10.57 8.88
N GLU A 57 -5.47 11.26 8.24
CA GLU A 57 -6.59 10.66 7.51
C GLU A 57 -6.12 10.06 6.17
N GLN A 58 -5.20 10.71 5.47
CA GLN A 58 -4.67 10.21 4.21
C GLN A 58 -3.52 9.24 4.48
N LEU A 59 -3.70 8.00 4.04
CA LEU A 59 -2.71 6.93 4.15
C LEU A 59 -2.13 6.63 2.77
N LEU A 60 -0.80 6.53 2.70
CA LEU A 60 -0.07 6.16 1.50
C LEU A 60 0.81 4.95 1.81
N PHE A 61 0.67 3.90 1.02
CA PHE A 61 1.32 2.61 1.24
C PHE A 61 2.46 2.40 0.24
N ILE A 62 3.53 1.82 0.74
CA ILE A 62 4.69 1.38 -0.04
C ILE A 62 5.29 0.15 0.63
N ASP A 63 5.72 -0.83 -0.17
CA ASP A 63 6.46 -1.99 0.35
C ASP A 63 7.91 -1.61 0.65
N ALA A 64 8.53 -2.32 1.61
CA ALA A 64 9.90 -2.04 2.06
C ALA A 64 10.97 -2.27 0.97
N ASP A 65 10.65 -3.06 -0.05
CA ASP A 65 11.51 -3.33 -1.21
C ASP A 65 11.30 -2.34 -2.37
N CYS A 66 10.47 -1.31 -2.15
CA CYS A 66 10.13 -0.32 -3.15
C CYS A 66 10.81 1.02 -2.86
N MET A 67 11.11 1.75 -3.91
CA MET A 67 11.67 3.10 -3.85
C MET A 67 10.80 4.05 -4.68
N PRO A 68 10.37 5.19 -4.09
CA PRO A 68 9.69 6.23 -4.87
C PRO A 68 10.57 6.71 -6.02
N SER A 69 9.99 6.82 -7.20
CA SER A 69 10.69 7.30 -8.40
C SER A 69 10.98 8.81 -8.36
N SER A 70 10.27 9.55 -7.54
CA SER A 70 10.36 11.01 -7.45
C SER A 70 10.26 11.49 -6.00
N LYS A 71 10.99 12.57 -5.67
CA LYS A 71 10.82 13.30 -4.39
C LYS A 71 9.43 13.93 -4.26
N LYS A 72 8.67 14.02 -5.33
CA LYS A 72 7.31 14.55 -5.37
C LYS A 72 6.24 13.49 -5.19
N TRP A 73 6.60 12.21 -5.08
CA TRP A 73 5.69 11.07 -5.04
C TRP A 73 4.52 11.24 -4.06
N ILE A 74 4.79 11.65 -2.80
CA ILE A 74 3.74 11.88 -1.81
C ILE A 74 2.75 12.94 -2.33
N LYS A 75 3.24 14.05 -2.86
CA LYS A 75 2.41 15.13 -3.40
C LYS A 75 1.59 14.66 -4.60
N GLU A 76 2.22 13.93 -5.51
CA GLU A 76 1.59 13.40 -6.73
C GLU A 76 0.44 12.43 -6.39
N MET A 77 0.60 11.60 -5.38
CA MET A 77 -0.47 10.71 -4.91
C MET A 77 -1.57 11.46 -4.15
N THR A 78 -1.19 12.38 -3.25
CA THR A 78 -2.15 13.00 -2.35
C THR A 78 -2.98 14.12 -2.97
N VAL A 79 -2.53 14.74 -4.06
CA VAL A 79 -3.30 15.77 -4.80
C VAL A 79 -4.61 15.23 -5.38
N HIS A 80 -4.71 13.94 -5.57
CA HIS A 80 -5.91 13.27 -6.11
C HIS A 80 -7.01 13.01 -5.08
N PHE A 81 -6.74 13.24 -3.79
CA PHE A 81 -7.80 13.22 -2.78
C PHE A 81 -8.70 14.45 -2.90
N SER A 82 -10.00 14.23 -2.77
CA SER A 82 -11.02 15.27 -2.72
C SER A 82 -12.14 14.85 -1.75
N GLU A 83 -13.21 15.58 -1.66
CA GLU A 83 -14.40 15.18 -0.91
C GLU A 83 -14.97 13.86 -1.43
N SER A 84 -15.06 13.73 -2.76
CA SER A 84 -15.58 12.54 -3.43
C SER A 84 -14.54 11.46 -3.68
N LYS A 85 -13.24 11.78 -3.73
CA LYS A 85 -12.17 10.80 -4.02
C LYS A 85 -11.40 10.47 -2.74
N SER A 86 -11.59 9.24 -2.28
CA SER A 86 -11.00 8.71 -1.04
C SER A 86 -10.04 7.56 -1.26
N ILE A 87 -9.95 7.02 -2.48
CA ILE A 87 -9.06 5.93 -2.87
C ILE A 87 -8.29 6.33 -4.13
N VAL A 88 -6.97 6.17 -4.10
CA VAL A 88 -6.06 6.53 -5.20
C VAL A 88 -5.19 5.32 -5.53
N LEU A 89 -5.35 4.79 -6.74
CA LEU A 89 -4.58 3.64 -7.23
C LEU A 89 -3.44 4.14 -8.12
N GLY A 90 -2.21 3.87 -7.73
CA GLY A 90 -1.01 4.20 -8.48
C GLY A 90 -0.38 2.99 -9.16
N TYR A 91 0.49 3.22 -10.13
CA TYR A 91 1.29 2.19 -10.78
C TYR A 91 2.59 1.97 -10.03
N GLY A 92 2.89 0.72 -9.69
CA GLY A 92 4.18 0.30 -9.14
C GLY A 92 4.97 -0.50 -10.19
N ALA A 93 5.98 0.12 -10.80
CA ALA A 93 6.80 -0.52 -11.81
C ALA A 93 7.90 -1.40 -11.21
N TYR A 94 8.26 -2.48 -11.90
CA TYR A 94 9.50 -3.19 -11.60
C TYR A 94 10.69 -2.49 -12.24
N GLN A 95 11.80 -2.45 -11.51
CA GLN A 95 13.05 -1.89 -12.02
C GLN A 95 13.56 -2.67 -13.25
N SER A 96 14.05 -1.95 -14.25
CA SER A 96 14.65 -2.56 -15.43
C SER A 96 15.98 -3.22 -15.08
N LYS A 97 16.12 -4.48 -15.45
CA LYS A 97 17.39 -5.22 -15.34
C LYS A 97 17.96 -5.45 -16.73
N ARG A 98 19.15 -4.91 -16.95
CA ARG A 98 19.85 -5.04 -18.25
C ARG A 98 20.09 -6.52 -18.60
N ASN A 99 19.90 -6.88 -19.88
CA ASN A 99 20.17 -8.22 -20.44
C ASN A 99 19.36 -9.36 -19.76
N SER A 100 18.17 -9.09 -19.25
CA SER A 100 17.31 -10.11 -18.66
C SER A 100 15.97 -10.18 -19.39
N PHE A 101 15.83 -11.19 -20.24
CA PHE A 101 14.55 -11.45 -20.93
C PHE A 101 13.41 -11.73 -19.95
N LEU A 102 13.67 -12.47 -18.88
CA LEU A 102 12.69 -12.71 -17.81
C LEU A 102 12.20 -11.40 -17.19
N ASN A 103 13.10 -10.44 -16.94
CA ASN A 103 12.69 -9.13 -16.40
C ASN A 103 11.80 -8.35 -17.37
N ILE A 104 12.05 -8.46 -18.67
CA ILE A 104 11.18 -7.86 -19.70
C ILE A 104 9.78 -8.46 -19.63
N LEU A 105 9.67 -9.79 -19.55
CA LEU A 105 8.37 -10.48 -19.43
C LEU A 105 7.62 -10.09 -18.15
N ILE A 106 8.31 -10.08 -17.01
CA ILE A 106 7.70 -9.69 -15.71
C ILE A 106 7.19 -8.25 -15.77
N ARG A 107 7.95 -7.33 -16.36
CA ARG A 107 7.54 -5.93 -16.51
C ARG A 107 6.37 -5.76 -17.47
N PHE A 108 6.36 -6.53 -18.56
CA PHE A 108 5.25 -6.55 -19.52
C PHE A 108 3.96 -7.07 -18.86
N ASP A 109 4.03 -8.20 -18.17
CA ASP A 109 2.90 -8.78 -17.44
C ASP A 109 2.34 -7.80 -16.38
N LYS A 110 3.24 -7.17 -15.62
CA LYS A 110 2.87 -6.15 -14.64
C LYS A 110 2.17 -4.94 -15.27
N LEU A 111 2.68 -4.47 -16.42
CA LEU A 111 2.06 -3.36 -17.15
C LEU A 111 0.68 -3.75 -17.66
N LEU A 112 0.55 -4.94 -18.27
CA LEU A 112 -0.71 -5.45 -18.80
C LEU A 112 -1.77 -5.60 -17.69
N SER A 113 -1.40 -6.21 -16.57
CA SER A 113 -2.27 -6.35 -15.39
C SER A 113 -2.71 -5.00 -14.83
N THR A 114 -1.81 -4.00 -14.84
CA THR A 114 -2.15 -2.65 -14.36
C THR A 114 -3.11 -1.95 -15.33
N ILE A 115 -2.88 -2.03 -16.65
CA ILE A 115 -3.79 -1.46 -17.65
C ILE A 115 -5.18 -2.08 -17.49
N GLN A 116 -5.26 -3.39 -17.32
CA GLN A 116 -6.51 -4.09 -17.09
C GLN A 116 -7.21 -3.59 -15.82
N SER A 117 -6.52 -3.56 -14.68
CA SER A 117 -7.05 -3.08 -13.41
C SER A 117 -7.54 -1.62 -13.49
N PHE A 118 -6.77 -0.75 -14.11
CA PHE A 118 -7.13 0.66 -14.27
C PHE A 118 -8.33 0.83 -15.20
N SER A 119 -8.44 0.01 -16.25
CA SER A 119 -9.60 0.01 -17.14
C SER A 119 -10.88 -0.37 -16.39
N TYR A 120 -10.85 -1.43 -15.59
CA TYR A 120 -11.98 -1.82 -14.73
C TYR A 120 -12.31 -0.74 -13.70
N THR A 121 -11.31 -0.10 -13.12
CA THR A 121 -11.52 1.02 -12.19
C THR A 121 -12.23 2.18 -12.87
N LYS A 122 -11.87 2.52 -14.10
CA LYS A 122 -12.55 3.57 -14.90
C LYS A 122 -14.00 3.19 -15.24
N LEU A 123 -14.29 1.91 -15.40
CA LEU A 123 -15.66 1.39 -15.58
C LEU A 123 -16.44 1.30 -14.26
N GLY A 124 -15.83 1.66 -13.12
CA GLY A 124 -16.48 1.67 -11.81
C GLY A 124 -16.44 0.34 -11.05
N SER A 125 -15.64 -0.62 -11.50
CA SER A 125 -15.53 -1.95 -10.90
C SER A 125 -14.07 -2.29 -10.58
N SER A 126 -13.48 -1.62 -9.58
CA SER A 126 -12.12 -1.92 -9.14
C SER A 126 -12.07 -3.28 -8.43
N TYR A 127 -11.10 -4.11 -8.78
CA TYR A 127 -10.94 -5.44 -8.19
C TYR A 127 -9.52 -5.74 -7.69
N MET A 128 -8.56 -4.90 -8.05
CA MET A 128 -7.15 -5.09 -7.71
C MET A 128 -6.48 -3.76 -7.41
N ALA A 129 -5.54 -3.76 -6.49
CA ALA A 129 -4.67 -2.63 -6.19
C ALA A 129 -3.24 -3.07 -5.92
N ASP A 130 -2.28 -2.28 -6.38
CA ASP A 130 -0.88 -2.51 -6.07
C ASP A 130 -0.52 -1.85 -4.73
N GLY A 131 -0.28 -2.65 -3.71
CA GLY A 131 0.15 -2.16 -2.39
C GLY A 131 1.47 -1.39 -2.40
N LYS A 132 2.20 -1.43 -3.52
CA LYS A 132 3.45 -0.67 -3.71
C LYS A 132 3.21 0.80 -4.02
N ASN A 133 2.00 1.16 -4.47
CA ASN A 133 1.62 2.54 -4.77
C ASN A 133 0.10 2.71 -4.62
N LEU A 134 -0.37 2.64 -3.40
CA LEU A 134 -1.78 2.72 -3.03
C LEU A 134 -1.98 3.79 -1.97
N ALA A 135 -3.02 4.62 -2.12
CA ALA A 135 -3.41 5.54 -1.07
C ALA A 135 -4.92 5.49 -0.84
N TYR A 136 -5.34 5.66 0.42
CA TYR A 136 -6.74 5.80 0.76
C TYR A 136 -6.95 6.57 2.06
N LYS A 137 -8.15 7.08 2.28
CA LYS A 137 -8.53 7.70 3.55
C LYS A 137 -8.73 6.63 4.61
N LYS A 138 -8.25 6.89 5.82
CA LYS A 138 -8.38 6.00 6.98
C LYS A 138 -9.85 5.66 7.28
N SER A 139 -10.75 6.60 7.07
CA SER A 139 -12.20 6.41 7.18
C SER A 139 -12.74 5.30 6.28
N GLU A 140 -12.22 5.15 5.03
CA GLU A 140 -12.64 4.06 4.14
C GLU A 140 -12.28 2.69 4.70
N PHE A 141 -11.11 2.58 5.38
CA PHE A 141 -10.71 1.34 6.02
C PHE A 141 -11.71 0.92 7.12
N TYR A 142 -12.13 1.87 7.96
CA TYR A 142 -13.09 1.57 9.01
C TYR A 142 -14.50 1.32 8.49
N LYS A 143 -14.91 2.00 7.43
CA LYS A 143 -16.23 1.86 6.81
C LYS A 143 -16.53 0.42 6.35
N VAL A 144 -15.51 -0.30 5.88
CA VAL A 144 -15.63 -1.72 5.46
C VAL A 144 -15.18 -2.70 6.54
N ASN A 145 -14.99 -2.25 7.79
CA ASN A 145 -14.47 -3.03 8.90
C ASN A 145 -13.04 -3.57 8.66
N GLY A 146 -12.24 -2.86 7.86
CA GLY A 146 -10.87 -3.22 7.57
C GLY A 146 -10.73 -4.57 6.88
N PHE A 147 -9.88 -5.44 7.44
CA PHE A 147 -9.65 -6.79 6.90
C PHE A 147 -10.44 -7.90 7.60
N ILE A 148 -11.40 -7.57 8.49
CA ILE A 148 -12.07 -8.56 9.34
C ILE A 148 -12.71 -9.68 8.52
N ASN A 149 -13.41 -9.31 7.43
CA ASN A 149 -14.09 -10.28 6.55
C ASN A 149 -13.12 -11.21 5.80
N HIS A 150 -11.84 -10.85 5.75
CA HIS A 150 -10.81 -11.53 4.95
C HIS A 150 -9.63 -12.04 5.78
N MET A 151 -9.74 -12.06 7.10
CA MET A 151 -8.63 -12.47 7.98
C MET A 151 -8.15 -13.91 7.75
N ARG A 152 -9.03 -14.80 7.27
CA ARG A 152 -8.71 -16.20 6.96
C ARG A 152 -8.03 -16.42 5.62
N ILE A 153 -7.95 -15.38 4.78
CA ILE A 153 -7.32 -15.45 3.45
C ILE A 153 -5.90 -14.94 3.60
N ASP A 154 -4.88 -15.74 3.32
CA ASP A 154 -3.48 -15.39 3.61
C ASP A 154 -2.92 -14.25 2.73
N SER A 155 -3.42 -14.09 1.50
CA SER A 155 -2.92 -13.12 0.51
C SER A 155 -4.00 -12.10 0.09
N GLY A 156 -3.66 -11.21 -0.85
CA GLY A 156 -4.61 -10.32 -1.52
C GLY A 156 -5.21 -9.24 -0.61
N HIS A 157 -4.52 -8.81 0.44
CA HIS A 157 -5.07 -7.86 1.41
C HIS A 157 -5.47 -6.52 0.78
N HIS A 158 -4.70 -6.00 -0.17
CA HIS A 158 -5.07 -4.76 -0.87
C HIS A 158 -6.20 -4.99 -1.87
N ASP A 159 -6.16 -6.09 -2.62
CA ASP A 159 -7.19 -6.42 -3.61
C ASP A 159 -8.56 -6.62 -2.95
N LEU A 160 -8.60 -7.41 -1.89
CA LEU A 160 -9.82 -7.67 -1.12
C LEU A 160 -10.39 -6.39 -0.50
N PHE A 161 -9.52 -5.55 0.07
CA PHE A 161 -9.93 -4.25 0.60
C PHE A 161 -10.51 -3.35 -0.51
N ILE A 162 -9.82 -3.23 -1.65
CA ILE A 162 -10.28 -2.39 -2.76
C ILE A 162 -11.59 -2.89 -3.33
N ARG A 163 -11.77 -4.20 -3.45
CA ARG A 163 -13.03 -4.78 -3.89
C ARG A 163 -14.22 -4.41 -2.98
N ASP A 164 -13.98 -4.34 -1.67
CA ASP A 164 -15.03 -4.01 -0.71
C ASP A 164 -15.25 -2.50 -0.55
N ALA A 165 -14.19 -1.69 -0.67
CA ALA A 165 -14.24 -0.25 -0.37
C ALA A 165 -14.42 0.63 -1.60
N SER A 166 -14.02 0.17 -2.80
CA SER A 166 -14.04 1.03 -4.00
C SER A 166 -15.41 1.15 -4.64
N THR A 167 -15.64 2.34 -5.19
CA THR A 167 -16.80 2.66 -6.03
C THR A 167 -16.35 3.51 -7.21
N SER A 168 -17.20 3.66 -8.23
CA SER A 168 -16.95 4.58 -9.34
C SER A 168 -16.79 6.04 -8.89
N LEU A 169 -17.41 6.41 -7.78
CA LEU A 169 -17.39 7.77 -7.26
C LEU A 169 -16.16 8.05 -6.40
N ASN A 170 -15.74 7.09 -5.54
CA ASN A 170 -14.71 7.35 -4.54
C ASN A 170 -13.29 6.98 -4.98
N THR A 171 -13.12 6.28 -6.11
CA THR A 171 -11.82 5.79 -6.57
C THR A 171 -11.29 6.55 -7.77
N THR A 172 -10.00 6.78 -7.80
CA THR A 172 -9.28 7.37 -8.94
C THR A 172 -7.98 6.63 -9.21
N ILE A 173 -7.44 6.78 -10.42
CA ILE A 173 -6.15 6.22 -10.81
C ILE A 173 -5.14 7.33 -11.05
N VAL A 174 -3.87 7.03 -10.76
CA VAL A 174 -2.74 7.92 -11.05
C VAL A 174 -1.76 7.20 -11.96
N VAL A 175 -1.52 7.79 -13.11
CA VAL A 175 -0.46 7.40 -14.02
C VAL A 175 0.56 8.52 -13.98
N SER A 176 1.59 8.37 -13.14
CA SER A 176 2.70 9.32 -13.14
C SER A 176 3.66 8.97 -14.27
N PRO A 177 4.18 9.95 -15.01
CA PRO A 177 5.19 9.73 -16.04
C PRO A 177 6.57 9.37 -15.46
N ASN A 178 6.72 9.36 -14.12
CA ASN A 178 8.00 9.10 -13.43
C ASN A 178 7.93 7.83 -12.60
#